data_f62be3fde6d91399905b3407b80a99dd
#
_entry.id   f62be3fde6d91399905b3407b80a99dd
#
_cell.length_a   1.000
_cell.length_b   1.000
_cell.length_c   1.000
_cell.angle_alpha   90.00
_cell.angle_beta   90.00
_cell.angle_gamma   90.00
#
_symmetry.space_group_name_H-M   'P 1'
#
loop_
_entity.id
_entity.type
_entity.pdbx_description
1 polymer ?
#
loop_
_entity_poly.entity_id
_entity_poly.type
_entity_poly.pdbx_seq_one_letter_code
_entity_poly.pdbx_strand_id
1 'polypeptide(L)'
;MSYLGLLPVSLVLLAAITIGISYVIAVVNHDVSTVFPYISDTGSNRPESCIFGQFLNIAAFLAFSTMYVRYKAVEAIAHRSNDDHKLRRLNKVSLFFGVLAALGVSIVANFQEGTDVEIVHIIGAGMTFILGVLYCFLQAALSFHMCPDYNGHCICTIRLAISLMSLVALLLTVISAAIALNEWTSKTHSPNKFKWLPDDPGYAAHLVSTVGEWVTAFTFLSFFFTYVREFDKFELEIRTRPLVTHLDQRLQDSDREEVNERTKLLS
;
A
#
# COMPACT_ATOMS: atom_id res chain seq x y z
N MET A 1 -11.50 3.06 -24.75
CA MET A 1 -10.82 3.78 -23.64
C MET A 1 -10.64 2.79 -22.50
N SER A 2 -9.44 2.66 -21.98
CA SER A 2 -9.17 1.79 -20.82
C SER A 2 -9.69 2.48 -19.56
N TYR A 3 -10.45 1.75 -18.72
CA TYR A 3 -10.90 2.26 -17.42
C TYR A 3 -9.89 1.94 -16.30
N LEU A 4 -8.68 1.49 -16.64
CA LEU A 4 -7.67 1.12 -15.65
C LEU A 4 -7.22 2.31 -14.78
N GLY A 5 -7.28 3.53 -15.31
CA GLY A 5 -7.00 4.75 -14.54
C GLY A 5 -7.95 4.97 -13.35
N LEU A 6 -9.15 4.36 -13.36
CA LEU A 6 -10.08 4.43 -12.22
C LEU A 6 -9.57 3.66 -11.00
N LEU A 7 -8.68 2.67 -11.19
CA LEU A 7 -8.15 1.86 -10.09
C LEU A 7 -7.35 2.70 -9.08
N PRO A 8 -6.30 3.46 -9.47
CA PRO A 8 -5.62 4.35 -8.54
C PRO A 8 -6.50 5.50 -8.04
N VAL A 9 -7.47 5.99 -8.83
CA VAL A 9 -8.43 7.01 -8.38
C VAL A 9 -9.30 6.45 -7.25
N SER A 10 -9.86 5.25 -7.41
CA SER A 10 -10.68 4.59 -6.39
C SER A 10 -9.90 4.34 -5.10
N LEU A 11 -8.64 3.90 -5.22
CA LEU A 11 -7.74 3.74 -4.08
C LEU A 11 -7.59 5.05 -3.29
N VAL A 12 -7.21 6.12 -4.00
CA VAL A 12 -6.93 7.42 -3.37
C VAL A 12 -8.18 7.99 -2.70
N LEU A 13 -9.30 7.97 -3.40
CA LEU A 13 -10.57 8.48 -2.86
C LEU A 13 -11.04 7.66 -1.66
N LEU A 14 -11.02 6.32 -1.76
CA LEU A 14 -11.47 5.46 -0.66
C LEU A 14 -10.60 5.64 0.58
N ALA A 15 -9.27 5.63 0.44
CA ALA A 15 -8.37 5.81 1.57
C ALA A 15 -8.52 7.19 2.21
N ALA A 16 -8.57 8.26 1.41
CA ALA A 16 -8.73 9.62 1.92
C ALA A 16 -10.08 9.81 2.64
N ILE A 17 -11.17 9.29 2.07
CA ILE A 17 -12.50 9.34 2.68
C ILE A 17 -12.53 8.52 3.98
N THR A 18 -11.92 7.34 4.00
CA THR A 18 -11.86 6.49 5.20
C THR A 18 -11.16 7.21 6.35
N ILE A 19 -9.97 7.73 6.09
CA ILE A 19 -9.20 8.47 7.10
C ILE A 19 -9.98 9.71 7.57
N GLY A 20 -10.57 10.47 6.64
CA GLY A 20 -11.35 11.67 6.97
C GLY A 20 -12.60 11.36 7.81
N ILE A 21 -13.37 10.33 7.46
CA ILE A 21 -14.57 9.93 8.22
C ILE A 21 -14.18 9.43 9.61
N SER A 22 -13.18 8.56 9.72
CA SER A 22 -12.72 8.05 11.02
C SER A 22 -12.24 9.18 11.93
N TYR A 23 -11.47 10.13 11.38
CA TYR A 23 -11.04 11.31 12.13
C TYR A 23 -12.23 12.15 12.63
N VAL A 24 -13.21 12.44 11.77
CA VAL A 24 -14.39 13.23 12.17
C VAL A 24 -15.18 12.53 13.28
N ILE A 25 -15.42 11.22 13.15
CA ILE A 25 -16.15 10.45 14.18
C ILE A 25 -15.37 10.43 15.48
N ALA A 26 -14.06 10.14 15.47
CA ALA A 26 -13.22 10.09 16.66
C ALA A 26 -13.15 11.45 17.39
N VAL A 27 -13.12 12.57 16.66
CA VAL A 27 -13.16 13.91 17.23
C VAL A 27 -14.53 14.23 17.85
N VAL A 28 -15.62 13.90 17.14
CA VAL A 28 -17.00 14.15 17.63
C VAL A 28 -17.28 13.31 18.88
N ASN A 29 -16.79 12.09 18.94
CA ASN A 29 -16.91 11.20 20.11
C ASN A 29 -15.95 11.59 21.25
N HIS A 30 -15.10 12.57 21.04
CA HIS A 30 -14.04 12.94 21.99
C HIS A 30 -13.07 11.80 22.31
N ASP A 31 -12.77 10.92 21.37
CA ASP A 31 -11.84 9.80 21.54
C ASP A 31 -10.38 10.22 21.34
N VAL A 32 -10.14 11.23 20.51
CA VAL A 32 -8.81 11.76 20.20
C VAL A 32 -8.75 13.29 20.39
N SER A 33 -7.52 13.82 20.41
CA SER A 33 -7.31 15.27 20.32
C SER A 33 -7.80 15.82 18.98
N THR A 34 -8.36 17.06 19.00
CA THR A 34 -8.79 17.73 17.76
C THR A 34 -7.63 18.21 16.89
N VAL A 35 -6.44 18.36 17.46
CA VAL A 35 -5.26 18.89 16.75
C VAL A 35 -4.36 17.72 16.37
N PHE A 36 -4.42 17.33 15.10
CA PHE A 36 -3.57 16.31 14.48
C PHE A 36 -3.27 15.07 15.36
N PRO A 37 -4.24 14.21 15.66
CA PRO A 37 -3.96 12.90 16.24
C PRO A 37 -3.24 12.02 15.21
N TYR A 38 -2.62 10.91 15.64
CA TYR A 38 -2.19 9.88 14.69
C TYR A 38 -3.40 9.37 13.88
N ILE A 39 -3.17 9.01 12.63
CA ILE A 39 -4.21 8.42 11.77
C ILE A 39 -4.73 7.14 12.41
N SER A 40 -3.83 6.31 12.96
CA SER A 40 -4.18 5.08 13.65
C SER A 40 -5.03 5.29 14.89
N ASP A 41 -4.77 6.36 15.66
CA ASP A 41 -5.58 6.70 16.84
C ASP A 41 -7.05 6.95 16.46
N THR A 42 -7.28 7.56 15.29
CA THR A 42 -8.64 7.83 14.79
C THR A 42 -9.42 6.57 14.41
N GLY A 43 -8.76 5.42 14.32
CA GLY A 43 -9.36 4.12 14.04
C GLY A 43 -9.34 3.16 15.23
N SER A 44 -9.05 3.65 16.46
CA SER A 44 -8.84 2.75 17.61
C SER A 44 -10.12 2.38 18.35
N ASN A 45 -11.05 3.33 18.51
CA ASN A 45 -12.29 3.11 19.26
C ASN A 45 -13.46 2.73 18.34
N ARG A 46 -14.58 2.30 18.93
CA ARG A 46 -15.83 2.03 18.22
C ARG A 46 -16.73 3.27 18.26
N PRO A 47 -17.44 3.60 17.18
CA PRO A 47 -17.66 2.83 15.94
C PRO A 47 -16.62 3.06 14.83
N GLU A 48 -15.73 4.06 14.95
CA GLU A 48 -14.79 4.46 13.89
C GLU A 48 -13.84 3.33 13.50
N SER A 49 -13.41 2.48 14.43
CA SER A 49 -12.55 1.32 14.13
C SER A 49 -13.18 0.32 13.17
N CYS A 50 -14.51 0.18 13.20
CA CYS A 50 -15.22 -0.69 12.26
C CYS A 50 -15.18 -0.13 10.84
N ILE A 51 -15.33 1.19 10.70
CA ILE A 51 -15.27 1.89 9.40
C ILE A 51 -13.82 1.89 8.90
N PHE A 52 -12.89 2.28 9.76
CA PHE A 52 -11.45 2.30 9.48
C PHE A 52 -10.97 0.92 9.02
N GLY A 53 -11.23 -0.13 9.79
CA GLY A 53 -10.83 -1.49 9.48
C GLY A 53 -11.41 -1.99 8.16
N GLN A 54 -12.73 -1.87 7.96
CA GLN A 54 -13.39 -2.37 6.76
C GLN A 54 -12.90 -1.68 5.49
N PHE A 55 -12.90 -0.36 5.46
CA PHE A 55 -12.56 0.37 4.24
C PHE A 55 -11.06 0.45 3.99
N LEU A 56 -10.23 0.45 5.04
CA LEU A 56 -8.78 0.40 4.86
C LEU A 56 -8.32 -0.96 4.33
N ASN A 57 -8.98 -2.07 4.68
CA ASN A 57 -8.73 -3.38 4.05
C ASN A 57 -9.07 -3.37 2.55
N ILE A 58 -10.18 -2.72 2.16
CA ILE A 58 -10.52 -2.56 0.74
C ILE A 58 -9.47 -1.68 0.05
N ALA A 59 -9.02 -0.60 0.70
CA ALA A 59 -7.95 0.25 0.18
C ALA A 59 -6.63 -0.53 0.03
N ALA A 60 -6.27 -1.40 0.97
CA ALA A 60 -5.11 -2.28 0.87
C ALA A 60 -5.19 -3.23 -0.34
N PHE A 61 -6.36 -3.79 -0.60
CA PHE A 61 -6.60 -4.61 -1.79
C PHE A 61 -6.52 -3.80 -3.09
N LEU A 62 -7.06 -2.58 -3.12
CA LEU A 62 -6.94 -1.68 -4.28
C LEU A 62 -5.49 -1.24 -4.50
N ALA A 63 -4.71 -1.01 -3.43
CA ALA A 63 -3.29 -0.72 -3.51
C ALA A 63 -2.51 -1.89 -4.12
N PHE A 64 -2.73 -3.11 -3.62
CA PHE A 64 -2.17 -4.33 -4.20
C PHE A 64 -2.53 -4.47 -5.69
N SER A 65 -3.80 -4.31 -6.03
CA SER A 65 -4.29 -4.40 -7.41
C SER A 65 -3.63 -3.35 -8.32
N THR A 66 -3.50 -2.11 -7.84
CA THR A 66 -2.81 -1.02 -8.54
C THR A 66 -1.33 -1.36 -8.77
N MET A 67 -0.64 -1.86 -7.75
CA MET A 67 0.76 -2.27 -7.85
C MET A 67 0.95 -3.46 -8.79
N TYR A 68 0.01 -4.41 -8.81
CA TYR A 68 0.04 -5.55 -9.71
C TYR A 68 -0.18 -5.13 -11.18
N VAL A 69 -1.16 -4.26 -11.44
CA VAL A 69 -1.36 -3.69 -12.79
C VAL A 69 -0.12 -2.92 -13.24
N ARG A 70 0.48 -2.11 -12.35
CA ARG A 70 1.74 -1.43 -12.63
C ARG A 70 2.87 -2.40 -12.97
N TYR A 71 3.00 -3.48 -12.20
CA TYR A 71 3.98 -4.54 -12.46
C TYR A 71 3.79 -5.15 -13.84
N LYS A 72 2.55 -5.47 -14.24
CA LYS A 72 2.24 -6.03 -15.56
C LYS A 72 2.52 -5.05 -16.70
N ALA A 73 2.22 -3.78 -16.50
CA ALA A 73 2.54 -2.73 -17.48
C ALA A 73 4.06 -2.61 -17.71
N VAL A 74 4.86 -2.58 -16.66
CA VAL A 74 6.33 -2.55 -16.76
C VAL A 74 6.89 -3.85 -17.36
N GLU A 75 6.31 -5.01 -17.04
CA GLU A 75 6.68 -6.30 -17.63
C GLU A 75 6.47 -6.30 -19.16
N ALA A 76 5.32 -5.77 -19.62
CA ALA A 76 5.02 -5.65 -21.05
C ALA A 76 6.00 -4.68 -21.77
N ILE A 77 6.41 -3.60 -21.12
CA ILE A 77 7.43 -2.68 -21.63
C ILE A 77 8.78 -3.40 -21.75
N ALA A 78 9.21 -4.11 -20.70
CA ALA A 78 10.48 -4.81 -20.66
C ALA A 78 10.59 -5.86 -21.79
N HIS A 79 9.48 -6.57 -22.11
CA HIS A 79 9.43 -7.50 -23.22
C HIS A 79 9.59 -6.82 -24.59
N ARG A 80 9.07 -5.58 -24.75
CA ARG A 80 9.23 -4.80 -26.00
C ARG A 80 10.64 -4.23 -26.17
N SER A 81 11.37 -4.02 -25.07
CA SER A 81 12.72 -3.43 -25.05
C SER A 81 13.81 -4.50 -25.04
N ASN A 82 13.81 -5.43 -26.02
CA ASN A 82 14.78 -6.51 -26.13
C ASN A 82 14.98 -7.33 -24.85
N ASP A 83 13.92 -7.54 -24.09
CA ASP A 83 13.87 -8.30 -22.83
C ASP A 83 14.84 -7.77 -21.76
N ASP A 84 14.69 -6.50 -21.39
CA ASP A 84 15.53 -5.84 -20.39
C ASP A 84 15.45 -6.56 -19.02
N HIS A 85 16.41 -7.42 -18.77
CA HIS A 85 16.51 -8.22 -17.54
C HIS A 85 16.66 -7.36 -16.27
N LYS A 86 17.31 -6.19 -16.37
CA LYS A 86 17.51 -5.28 -15.24
C LYS A 86 16.17 -4.63 -14.85
N LEU A 87 15.43 -4.15 -15.84
CA LEU A 87 14.08 -3.60 -15.64
C LEU A 87 13.14 -4.64 -15.01
N ARG A 88 13.15 -5.87 -15.53
CA ARG A 88 12.32 -6.97 -14.99
C ARG A 88 12.67 -7.35 -13.57
N ARG A 89 13.97 -7.42 -13.23
CA ARG A 89 14.41 -7.72 -11.87
C ARG A 89 13.98 -6.64 -10.88
N LEU A 90 14.21 -5.36 -11.23
CA LEU A 90 13.82 -4.22 -10.39
C LEU A 90 12.31 -4.18 -10.21
N ASN A 91 11.53 -4.47 -11.25
CA ASN A 91 10.08 -4.52 -11.21
C ASN A 91 9.55 -5.59 -10.23
N LYS A 92 10.15 -6.82 -10.25
CA LYS A 92 9.80 -7.90 -9.32
C LYS A 92 10.10 -7.53 -7.86
N VAL A 93 11.28 -6.95 -7.62
CA VAL A 93 11.69 -6.50 -6.27
C VAL A 93 10.75 -5.41 -5.77
N SER A 94 10.39 -4.47 -6.64
CA SER A 94 9.44 -3.41 -6.28
C SER A 94 8.06 -3.98 -5.92
N LEU A 95 7.52 -4.92 -6.71
CA LEU A 95 6.25 -5.57 -6.39
C LEU A 95 6.32 -6.30 -5.05
N PHE A 96 7.40 -7.01 -4.75
CA PHE A 96 7.57 -7.73 -3.49
C PHE A 96 7.43 -6.78 -2.28
N PHE A 97 8.14 -5.65 -2.28
CA PHE A 97 8.04 -4.66 -1.21
C PHE A 97 6.67 -3.99 -1.18
N GLY A 98 6.07 -3.72 -2.33
CA GLY A 98 4.72 -3.19 -2.42
C GLY A 98 3.66 -4.11 -1.81
N VAL A 99 3.74 -5.41 -2.08
CA VAL A 99 2.83 -6.41 -1.49
C VAL A 99 2.97 -6.44 0.04
N LEU A 100 4.20 -6.43 0.54
CA LEU A 100 4.44 -6.40 1.99
C LEU A 100 3.92 -5.10 2.63
N ALA A 101 4.06 -3.96 1.95
CA ALA A 101 3.48 -2.70 2.41
C ALA A 101 1.95 -2.75 2.45
N ALA A 102 1.29 -3.31 1.42
CA ALA A 102 -0.16 -3.48 1.40
C ALA A 102 -0.66 -4.44 2.50
N LEU A 103 0.09 -5.51 2.79
CA LEU A 103 -0.18 -6.38 3.94
C LEU A 103 -0.05 -5.61 5.26
N GLY A 104 0.94 -4.73 5.37
CA GLY A 104 1.08 -3.81 6.51
C GLY A 104 -0.17 -2.96 6.72
N VAL A 105 -0.73 -2.36 5.66
CA VAL A 105 -1.99 -1.60 5.72
C VAL A 105 -3.13 -2.46 6.25
N SER A 106 -3.24 -3.72 5.79
CA SER A 106 -4.27 -4.65 6.28
C SER A 106 -4.06 -5.01 7.75
N ILE A 107 -2.82 -5.16 8.21
CA ILE A 107 -2.51 -5.39 9.63
C ILE A 107 -2.95 -4.17 10.46
N VAL A 108 -2.56 -2.96 10.08
CA VAL A 108 -2.98 -1.71 10.75
C VAL A 108 -4.51 -1.60 10.81
N ALA A 109 -5.20 -1.99 9.74
CA ALA A 109 -6.65 -1.95 9.66
C ALA A 109 -7.36 -2.87 10.67
N ASN A 110 -6.75 -3.99 11.02
CA ASN A 110 -7.40 -5.03 11.84
C ASN A 110 -6.91 -5.11 13.28
N PHE A 111 -5.70 -4.61 13.56
CA PHE A 111 -5.10 -4.60 14.88
C PHE A 111 -4.99 -3.16 15.35
N GLN A 112 -5.91 -2.73 16.22
CA GLN A 112 -5.99 -1.34 16.67
C GLN A 112 -4.86 -1.00 17.64
N GLU A 113 -4.43 0.25 17.59
CA GLU A 113 -3.51 0.83 18.56
C GLU A 113 -4.16 0.93 19.95
N GLY A 114 -3.34 0.89 21.00
CA GLY A 114 -3.83 0.99 22.36
C GLY A 114 -4.56 -0.24 22.90
N THR A 115 -4.46 -1.36 22.22
CA THR A 115 -5.01 -2.66 22.62
C THR A 115 -3.90 -3.65 22.99
N ASP A 116 -4.26 -4.83 23.49
CA ASP A 116 -3.29 -5.90 23.82
C ASP A 116 -2.47 -6.38 22.61
N VAL A 117 -2.90 -6.02 21.40
CA VAL A 117 -2.24 -6.39 20.14
C VAL A 117 -1.47 -5.23 19.51
N GLU A 118 -1.18 -4.17 20.24
CA GLU A 118 -0.47 -2.96 19.78
C GLU A 118 0.87 -3.27 19.08
N ILE A 119 1.61 -4.27 19.54
CA ILE A 119 2.87 -4.68 18.90
C ILE A 119 2.63 -5.12 17.46
N VAL A 120 1.54 -5.82 17.17
CA VAL A 120 1.19 -6.25 15.82
C VAL A 120 0.84 -5.03 14.95
N HIS A 121 0.14 -4.04 15.53
CA HIS A 121 -0.16 -2.77 14.88
C HIS A 121 1.15 -2.04 14.49
N ILE A 122 2.10 -1.89 15.41
CA ILE A 122 3.39 -1.23 15.16
C ILE A 122 4.17 -1.94 14.04
N ILE A 123 4.18 -3.28 14.03
CA ILE A 123 4.80 -4.04 12.93
C ILE A 123 4.11 -3.73 11.61
N GLY A 124 2.77 -3.72 11.57
CA GLY A 124 1.98 -3.36 10.40
C GLY A 124 2.28 -1.95 9.90
N ALA A 125 2.35 -0.97 10.81
CA ALA A 125 2.69 0.42 10.51
C ALA A 125 4.11 0.52 9.93
N GLY A 126 5.09 -0.16 10.55
CA GLY A 126 6.45 -0.24 10.03
C GLY A 126 6.51 -0.83 8.61
N MET A 127 5.78 -1.91 8.37
CA MET A 127 5.67 -2.50 7.03
C MET A 127 5.04 -1.50 6.04
N THR A 128 3.97 -0.83 6.41
CA THR A 128 3.29 0.15 5.57
C THR A 128 4.20 1.30 5.18
N PHE A 129 4.78 1.95 6.17
CA PHE A 129 5.52 3.19 5.95
C PHE A 129 6.93 2.95 5.40
N ILE A 130 7.71 2.04 6.00
CA ILE A 130 9.11 1.81 5.58
C ILE A 130 9.16 1.15 4.20
N LEU A 131 8.39 0.05 4.01
CA LEU A 131 8.40 -0.66 2.73
C LEU A 131 7.63 0.12 1.66
N GLY A 132 6.63 0.94 2.04
CA GLY A 132 5.94 1.85 1.14
C GLY A 132 6.87 2.94 0.58
N VAL A 133 7.70 3.57 1.43
CA VAL A 133 8.72 4.53 0.97
C VAL A 133 9.71 3.85 0.04
N LEU A 134 10.19 2.66 0.40
CA LEU A 134 11.09 1.88 -0.46
C LEU A 134 10.44 1.56 -1.81
N TYR A 135 9.17 1.14 -1.82
CA TYR A 135 8.39 0.94 -3.06
C TYR A 135 8.36 2.22 -3.92
N CYS A 136 8.09 3.38 -3.34
CA CYS A 136 8.06 4.64 -4.06
C CYS A 136 9.42 4.96 -4.72
N PHE A 137 10.54 4.77 -4.02
CA PHE A 137 11.88 4.95 -4.60
C PHE A 137 12.17 3.96 -5.74
N LEU A 138 11.81 2.69 -5.57
CA LEU A 138 11.99 1.67 -6.62
C LEU A 138 11.15 2.01 -7.86
N GLN A 139 9.93 2.50 -7.68
CA GLN A 139 9.07 2.94 -8.78
C GLN A 139 9.56 4.24 -9.44
N ALA A 140 10.15 5.16 -8.68
CA ALA A 140 10.81 6.32 -9.25
C ALA A 140 12.02 5.89 -10.11
N ALA A 141 12.86 4.97 -9.61
CA ALA A 141 13.98 4.40 -10.36
C ALA A 141 13.52 3.68 -11.64
N LEU A 142 12.46 2.87 -11.58
CA LEU A 142 11.82 2.25 -12.75
C LEU A 142 11.35 3.30 -13.74
N SER A 143 10.75 4.39 -13.26
CA SER A 143 10.28 5.48 -14.14
C SER A 143 11.40 6.17 -14.88
N PHE A 144 12.54 6.44 -14.20
CA PHE A 144 13.74 6.98 -14.84
C PHE A 144 14.36 5.99 -15.84
N HIS A 145 14.36 4.71 -15.53
CA HIS A 145 14.88 3.67 -16.44
C HIS A 145 14.07 3.58 -17.74
N MET A 146 12.77 3.85 -17.67
CA MET A 146 11.87 3.88 -18.84
C MET A 146 11.75 5.25 -19.51
N CYS A 147 12.50 6.25 -19.05
CA CYS A 147 12.54 7.58 -19.65
C CYS A 147 13.61 7.63 -20.76
N PRO A 148 13.38 8.32 -21.90
CA PRO A 148 12.20 9.13 -22.23
C PRO A 148 11.08 8.34 -22.95
N ASP A 149 11.29 7.09 -23.35
CA ASP A 149 10.45 6.35 -24.30
C ASP A 149 9.00 6.15 -23.81
N TYR A 150 8.82 5.86 -22.51
CA TYR A 150 7.51 5.57 -21.92
C TYR A 150 7.08 6.61 -20.89
N ASN A 151 8.03 7.16 -20.16
CA ASN A 151 7.80 8.19 -19.14
C ASN A 151 8.51 9.48 -19.52
N GLY A 152 7.83 10.61 -19.40
CA GLY A 152 8.48 11.93 -19.54
C GLY A 152 9.31 12.26 -18.30
N HIS A 153 10.37 13.09 -18.46
CA HIS A 153 11.22 13.54 -17.35
C HIS A 153 10.42 14.18 -16.20
N CYS A 154 9.36 14.92 -16.52
CA CYS A 154 8.53 15.60 -15.53
C CYS A 154 7.93 14.62 -14.52
N ILE A 155 7.31 13.52 -14.99
CA ILE A 155 6.69 12.52 -14.09
C ILE A 155 7.73 11.76 -13.27
N CYS A 156 8.92 11.50 -13.84
CA CYS A 156 10.02 10.87 -13.11
C CYS A 156 10.50 11.76 -11.96
N THR A 157 10.66 13.06 -12.22
CA THR A 157 11.06 14.04 -11.20
C THR A 157 9.98 14.21 -10.12
N ILE A 158 8.70 14.26 -10.50
CA ILE A 158 7.57 14.32 -9.55
C ILE A 158 7.59 13.11 -8.63
N ARG A 159 7.73 11.89 -9.16
CA ARG A 159 7.80 10.65 -8.37
C ARG A 159 8.99 10.64 -7.40
N LEU A 160 10.14 11.09 -7.86
CA LEU A 160 11.32 11.23 -7.01
C LEU A 160 11.09 12.26 -5.89
N ALA A 161 10.55 13.43 -6.22
CA ALA A 161 10.25 14.48 -5.23
C ALA A 161 9.25 13.99 -4.17
N ILE A 162 8.18 13.31 -4.58
CA ILE A 162 7.21 12.71 -3.65
C ILE A 162 7.91 11.65 -2.76
N SER A 163 8.77 10.80 -3.33
CA SER A 163 9.49 9.77 -2.56
C SER A 163 10.44 10.39 -1.53
N LEU A 164 11.15 11.46 -1.89
CA LEU A 164 12.03 12.20 -0.97
C LEU A 164 11.22 12.88 0.15
N MET A 165 10.11 13.52 -0.19
CA MET A 165 9.21 14.14 0.80
C MET A 165 8.64 13.09 1.77
N SER A 166 8.24 11.93 1.26
CA SER A 166 7.77 10.80 2.05
C SER A 166 8.84 10.29 3.01
N LEU A 167 10.09 10.16 2.55
CA LEU A 167 11.22 9.73 3.39
C LEU A 167 11.48 10.74 4.52
N VAL A 168 11.54 12.02 4.20
CA VAL A 168 11.76 13.08 5.21
C VAL A 168 10.65 13.09 6.23
N ALA A 169 9.38 13.02 5.79
CA ALA A 169 8.22 12.97 6.68
C ALA A 169 8.26 11.73 7.58
N LEU A 170 8.59 10.56 7.04
CA LEU A 170 8.73 9.31 7.82
C LEU A 170 9.84 9.42 8.87
N LEU A 171 11.01 9.96 8.52
CA LEU A 171 12.10 10.16 9.48
C LEU A 171 11.69 11.13 10.59
N LEU A 172 11.02 12.24 10.26
CA LEU A 172 10.49 13.16 11.25
C LEU A 172 9.47 12.47 12.17
N THR A 173 8.55 11.67 11.60
CA THR A 173 7.58 10.89 12.38
C THR A 173 8.27 9.99 13.39
N VAL A 174 9.20 9.14 12.95
CA VAL A 174 9.85 8.14 13.81
C VAL A 174 10.72 8.80 14.89
N ILE A 175 11.55 9.79 14.51
CA ILE A 175 12.44 10.47 15.45
C ILE A 175 11.62 11.24 16.49
N SER A 176 10.62 12.00 16.06
CA SER A 176 9.80 12.81 16.96
C SER A 176 8.90 11.94 17.84
N ALA A 177 8.39 10.80 17.34
CA ALA A 177 7.67 9.83 18.16
C ALA A 177 8.54 9.27 19.27
N ALA A 178 9.80 8.91 18.98
CA ALA A 178 10.72 8.41 19.99
C ALA A 178 11.04 9.47 21.08
N ILE A 179 11.20 10.74 20.68
CA ILE A 179 11.40 11.85 21.62
C ILE A 179 10.15 12.05 22.48
N ALA A 180 8.97 12.12 21.86
CA ALA A 180 7.69 12.31 22.55
C ALA A 180 7.45 11.19 23.58
N LEU A 181 7.63 9.93 23.18
CA LEU A 181 7.46 8.78 24.06
C LEU A 181 8.43 8.79 25.25
N ASN A 182 9.69 9.14 25.02
CA ASN A 182 10.69 9.23 26.08
C ASN A 182 10.35 10.33 27.10
N GLU A 183 9.86 11.49 26.66
CA GLU A 183 9.42 12.56 27.55
C GLU A 183 8.13 12.19 28.27
N TRP A 184 7.19 11.56 27.59
CA TRP A 184 5.93 11.10 28.17
C TRP A 184 6.16 10.10 29.30
N THR A 185 7.01 9.08 29.08
CA THR A 185 7.24 8.02 30.07
C THR A 185 8.09 8.47 31.27
N SER A 186 8.87 9.54 31.14
CA SER A 186 9.79 10.02 32.17
C SER A 186 9.21 11.07 33.11
N LYS A 187 8.03 11.61 32.80
CA LYS A 187 7.40 12.72 33.57
C LYS A 187 5.94 12.45 33.83
N THR A 188 5.34 13.23 34.76
CA THR A 188 3.88 13.21 34.99
C THR A 188 3.17 13.75 33.75
N HIS A 189 2.16 13.05 33.28
CA HIS A 189 1.42 13.34 32.06
C HIS A 189 -0.10 13.07 32.22
N SER A 190 -0.88 13.43 31.22
CA SER A 190 -2.30 13.10 31.13
C SER A 190 -2.53 11.58 31.10
N PRO A 191 -3.65 11.07 31.63
CA PRO A 191 -3.89 9.63 31.73
C PRO A 191 -4.21 8.95 30.38
N ASN A 192 -4.59 9.72 29.36
CA ASN A 192 -5.03 9.20 28.07
C ASN A 192 -4.02 9.50 26.97
N LYS A 193 -3.35 8.46 26.44
CA LYS A 193 -2.35 8.56 25.37
C LYS A 193 -2.91 9.05 24.02
N PHE A 194 -4.23 9.03 23.82
CA PHE A 194 -4.88 9.54 22.60
C PHE A 194 -5.27 11.04 22.70
N LYS A 195 -5.11 11.64 23.89
CA LYS A 195 -5.50 13.04 24.16
C LYS A 195 -4.37 13.82 24.80
N TRP A 196 -3.39 14.13 23.98
CA TRP A 196 -2.28 14.99 24.42
C TRP A 196 -2.73 16.42 24.62
N LEU A 197 -2.33 17.01 25.72
CA LEU A 197 -2.55 18.42 26.05
C LEU A 197 -1.29 19.23 25.74
N PRO A 198 -1.43 20.54 25.43
CA PRO A 198 -0.28 21.42 25.17
C PRO A 198 0.78 21.45 26.27
N ASP A 199 0.36 21.22 27.52
CA ASP A 199 1.22 21.21 28.70
C ASP A 199 1.84 19.83 28.99
N ASP A 200 1.47 18.78 28.24
CA ASP A 200 2.05 17.45 28.42
C ASP A 200 3.51 17.41 27.96
N PRO A 201 4.36 16.65 28.68
CA PRO A 201 5.75 16.50 28.29
C PRO A 201 5.86 15.82 26.92
N GLY A 202 6.65 16.40 26.02
CA GLY A 202 6.82 15.88 24.67
C GLY A 202 5.74 16.27 23.67
N TYR A 203 4.75 17.12 24.04
CA TYR A 203 3.64 17.51 23.15
C TYR A 203 4.12 18.06 21.79
N ALA A 204 5.13 18.94 21.78
CA ALA A 204 5.65 19.50 20.54
C ALA A 204 6.25 18.41 19.61
N ALA A 205 6.98 17.45 20.18
CA ALA A 205 7.52 16.33 19.44
C ALA A 205 6.41 15.39 18.95
N HIS A 206 5.40 15.12 19.78
CA HIS A 206 4.22 14.37 19.39
C HIS A 206 3.52 15.02 18.19
N LEU A 207 3.30 16.34 18.22
CA LEU A 207 2.66 17.06 17.12
C LEU A 207 3.46 16.98 15.82
N VAL A 208 4.80 17.09 15.88
CA VAL A 208 5.66 16.91 14.71
C VAL A 208 5.55 15.49 14.15
N SER A 209 5.48 14.50 15.04
CA SER A 209 5.35 13.09 14.64
C SER A 209 4.01 12.82 13.94
N THR A 210 2.91 13.28 14.54
CA THR A 210 1.57 13.08 13.94
C THR A 210 1.43 13.78 12.59
N VAL A 211 1.86 15.05 12.49
CA VAL A 211 1.87 15.78 11.20
C VAL A 211 2.73 15.04 10.17
N GLY A 212 3.89 14.52 10.57
CA GLY A 212 4.75 13.72 9.70
C GLY A 212 4.06 12.45 9.19
N GLU A 213 3.28 11.76 10.03
CA GLU A 213 2.48 10.60 9.62
C GLU A 213 1.44 10.98 8.55
N TRP A 214 0.66 12.05 8.79
CA TRP A 214 -0.30 12.55 7.81
C TRP A 214 0.36 12.92 6.49
N VAL A 215 1.49 13.61 6.52
CA VAL A 215 2.25 13.96 5.30
C VAL A 215 2.71 12.70 4.58
N THR A 216 3.21 11.70 5.30
CA THR A 216 3.64 10.41 4.70
C THR A 216 2.47 9.69 4.04
N ALA A 217 1.31 9.63 4.68
CA ALA A 217 0.11 9.01 4.13
C ALA A 217 -0.37 9.75 2.85
N PHE A 218 -0.44 11.09 2.88
CA PHE A 218 -0.83 11.86 1.71
C PHE A 218 0.17 11.79 0.56
N THR A 219 1.47 11.68 0.86
CA THR A 219 2.47 11.46 -0.19
C THR A 219 2.30 10.12 -0.88
N PHE A 220 1.95 9.04 -0.14
CA PHE A 220 1.63 7.75 -0.75
C PHE A 220 0.41 7.86 -1.67
N LEU A 221 -0.68 8.48 -1.23
CA LEU A 221 -1.86 8.66 -2.06
C LEU A 221 -1.54 9.48 -3.32
N SER A 222 -0.75 10.55 -3.17
CA SER A 222 -0.28 11.37 -4.29
C SER A 222 0.59 10.56 -5.25
N PHE A 223 1.43 9.67 -4.75
CA PHE A 223 2.26 8.80 -5.58
C PHE A 223 1.41 7.86 -6.43
N PHE A 224 0.42 7.17 -5.83
CA PHE A 224 -0.50 6.31 -6.57
C PHE A 224 -1.32 7.09 -7.59
N PHE A 225 -1.71 8.33 -7.28
CA PHE A 225 -2.41 9.19 -8.23
C PHE A 225 -1.60 9.49 -9.50
N THR A 226 -0.26 9.46 -9.42
CA THR A 226 0.60 9.62 -10.61
C THR A 226 0.43 8.52 -11.65
N TYR A 227 -0.18 7.37 -11.30
CA TYR A 227 -0.39 6.27 -12.24
C TYR A 227 -1.62 6.44 -13.14
N VAL A 228 -2.56 7.33 -12.80
CA VAL A 228 -3.84 7.49 -13.51
C VAL A 228 -3.64 7.62 -15.02
N ARG A 229 -2.89 8.63 -15.45
CA ARG A 229 -2.62 8.88 -16.88
C ARG A 229 -1.79 7.79 -17.55
N GLU A 230 -1.02 7.07 -16.78
CA GLU A 230 -0.17 6.00 -17.30
C GLU A 230 -1.01 4.74 -17.55
N PHE A 231 -1.95 4.43 -16.67
CA PHE A 231 -2.84 3.29 -16.81
C PHE A 231 -3.81 3.42 -17.98
N ASP A 232 -4.18 4.64 -18.37
CA ASP A 232 -4.99 4.88 -19.57
C ASP A 232 -4.30 4.46 -20.87
N LYS A 233 -2.97 4.25 -20.84
CA LYS A 233 -2.18 3.80 -21.99
C LYS A 233 -2.10 2.28 -22.13
N PHE A 234 -2.64 1.53 -21.15
CA PHE A 234 -2.61 0.07 -21.14
C PHE A 234 -4.02 -0.49 -21.14
N GLU A 235 -4.14 -1.67 -21.72
CA GLU A 235 -5.32 -2.51 -21.64
C GLU A 235 -4.95 -3.80 -20.90
N LEU A 236 -5.75 -4.17 -19.91
CA LEU A 236 -5.58 -5.43 -19.17
C LEU A 236 -6.61 -6.42 -19.71
N GLU A 237 -6.14 -7.48 -20.34
CA GLU A 237 -6.96 -8.57 -20.82
C GLU A 237 -6.76 -9.80 -19.92
N ILE A 238 -7.86 -10.30 -19.36
CA ILE A 238 -7.87 -11.56 -18.60
C ILE A 238 -8.46 -12.63 -19.51
N ARG A 239 -7.62 -13.57 -19.96
CA ARG A 239 -8.06 -14.68 -20.79
C ARG A 239 -8.19 -15.94 -19.96
N THR A 240 -9.38 -16.51 -19.92
CA THR A 240 -9.61 -17.85 -19.39
C THR A 240 -9.70 -18.83 -20.54
N ARG A 241 -8.96 -19.92 -20.45
CA ARG A 241 -9.02 -20.99 -21.43
C ARG A 241 -9.45 -22.27 -20.72
N PRO A 242 -10.62 -22.85 -21.06
CA PRO A 242 -10.96 -24.18 -20.57
C PRO A 242 -9.92 -25.19 -21.08
N LEU A 243 -9.42 -26.03 -20.20
CA LEU A 243 -8.45 -27.05 -20.54
C LEU A 243 -9.12 -28.28 -21.14
N VAL A 244 -10.41 -28.47 -20.90
CA VAL A 244 -11.23 -29.59 -21.40
C VAL A 244 -12.63 -29.07 -21.72
N THR A 245 -13.28 -29.65 -22.71
CA THR A 245 -14.68 -29.37 -23.08
C THR A 245 -15.67 -30.05 -22.13
N HIS A 246 -15.28 -31.20 -21.54
CA HIS A 246 -16.04 -31.95 -20.54
C HIS A 246 -15.13 -32.41 -19.42
N LEU A 247 -15.68 -32.50 -18.19
CA LEU A 247 -14.90 -32.94 -17.03
C LEU A 247 -14.31 -34.33 -17.20
N ASP A 248 -15.05 -35.20 -17.89
CA ASP A 248 -14.67 -36.60 -18.14
C ASP A 248 -13.73 -36.81 -19.35
N GLN A 249 -13.49 -35.76 -20.14
CA GLN A 249 -12.68 -35.86 -21.37
C GLN A 249 -11.20 -36.21 -21.09
N ARG A 250 -10.66 -35.76 -19.97
CA ARG A 250 -9.31 -36.10 -19.52
C ARG A 250 -9.17 -37.59 -19.13
N LEU A 251 -10.22 -38.12 -18.51
CA LEU A 251 -10.23 -39.53 -18.11
C LEU A 251 -10.29 -40.44 -19.35
N GLN A 252 -11.13 -40.09 -20.35
CA GLN A 252 -11.23 -40.82 -21.59
C GLN A 252 -9.94 -40.75 -22.44
N ASP A 253 -9.24 -39.62 -22.47
CA ASP A 253 -7.99 -39.49 -23.21
C ASP A 253 -6.85 -40.24 -22.52
N SER A 254 -6.77 -40.26 -21.16
CA SER A 254 -5.79 -41.06 -20.44
C SER A 254 -6.04 -42.56 -20.60
N ASP A 255 -7.30 -43.01 -20.59
CA ASP A 255 -7.65 -44.42 -20.83
C ASP A 255 -7.34 -44.86 -22.26
N ARG A 256 -7.49 -43.96 -23.25
CA ARG A 256 -7.11 -44.21 -24.65
C ARG A 256 -5.60 -44.29 -24.84
N GLU A 257 -4.82 -43.44 -24.19
CA GLU A 257 -3.35 -43.49 -24.23
C GLU A 257 -2.83 -44.78 -23.59
N GLU A 258 -3.38 -45.18 -22.43
CA GLU A 258 -2.99 -46.42 -21.75
C GLU A 258 -3.34 -47.69 -22.57
N VAL A 259 -4.50 -47.71 -23.24
CA VAL A 259 -4.89 -48.80 -24.14
C VAL A 259 -3.99 -48.83 -25.36
N ASN A 260 -3.63 -47.70 -25.96
CA ASN A 260 -2.71 -47.62 -27.11
C ASN A 260 -1.29 -48.06 -26.75
N GLU A 261 -0.80 -47.71 -25.57
CA GLU A 261 0.53 -48.16 -25.10
C GLU A 261 0.55 -49.69 -24.88
N ARG A 262 -0.50 -50.24 -24.22
CA ARG A 262 -0.62 -51.68 -24.04
C ARG A 262 -0.70 -52.45 -25.37
N THR A 263 -1.39 -51.92 -26.37
CA THR A 263 -1.50 -52.53 -27.69
C THR A 263 -0.18 -52.50 -28.43
N LYS A 264 0.63 -51.45 -28.28
CA LYS A 264 1.98 -51.34 -28.86
C LYS A 264 3.00 -52.29 -28.21
N LEU A 265 2.79 -52.65 -26.92
CA LEU A 265 3.66 -53.58 -26.20
C LEU A 265 3.35 -55.06 -26.50
N LEU A 266 2.18 -55.33 -27.10
CA LEU A 266 1.71 -56.70 -27.46
C LEU A 266 1.84 -57.01 -28.95
N SER A 267 2.26 -56.06 -29.79
CA SER A 267 2.57 -56.23 -31.21
C SER A 267 4.10 -56.27 -31.43
#